data_2328c88e92423dac58f23d279250c21b
#
_entry.id   2328c88e92423dac58f23d279250c21b
#
_cell.length_a   1.000
_cell.length_b   1.000
_cell.length_c   1.000
_cell.angle_alpha   90.00
_cell.angle_beta   90.00
_cell.angle_gamma   90.00
#
_symmetry.space_group_name_H-M   'P 1'
#
loop_
_entity.id
_entity.type
_entity.pdbx_description
1 polymer ?
#
loop_
_entity_poly.entity_id
_entity_poly.type
_entity_poly.pdbx_seq_one_letter_code
_entity_poly.pdbx_strand_id
1 'polypeptide(L)'
;MATAPQTKALIPPLILGVLAFISAVEPLSVNMYLSGLPQLGRDLGITQAGAQLTLTFFLAGMAIGQLVTGPLSDARGRRGLFLTGTVLLVIATAASALAPAAWVMFIARFIMGLAAGMAVVLARAVAGDLAKGPELARVFSLLMLLGGAAPVIGPVVGGLVVNSVGWRGVFWVLFGLNIIGVLLVAKWIPETQPAEQRTTGGLKPLFSAMGGLLRDRAYVGFTLGFIFSFSTMFAYVAASPFILQEYYGFTPVHYAFIFATNTFGMFVVALTNAKIVKKVGPLKLARVGNGVLVAATLFLLTAALLDANRWFILVGLFVVVASMGINFANNSALAISRAGNVTGSASAFMGSGQFIMAGLLSPLVGLAANAGLSQPVAMTSVMVVTALVATAGLYSGAALVRREEAAS
;
A
#
# COMPACT_ATOMS: atom_id res chain seq x y z
N MET A 1 31.95 1.10 38.78
CA MET A 1 32.36 1.38 37.40
C MET A 1 31.19 2.06 36.69
N ALA A 2 31.27 3.36 36.51
CA ALA A 2 30.25 4.12 35.80
C ALA A 2 30.38 3.82 34.32
N THR A 3 29.32 3.24 33.72
CA THR A 3 29.20 3.05 32.26
C THR A 3 29.18 4.42 31.60
N ALA A 4 30.19 4.69 30.78
CA ALA A 4 30.25 5.90 29.95
C ALA A 4 28.97 6.04 29.14
N PRO A 5 28.40 7.25 28.97
CA PRO A 5 27.22 7.48 28.15
C PRO A 5 27.59 7.14 26.72
N GLN A 6 26.92 6.09 26.18
CA GLN A 6 26.99 5.78 24.76
C GLN A 6 26.54 7.01 23.99
N THR A 7 27.45 7.69 23.34
CA THR A 7 27.21 8.79 22.42
C THR A 7 26.23 8.27 21.36
N LYS A 8 25.02 8.84 21.37
CA LYS A 8 23.97 8.56 20.39
C LYS A 8 24.51 8.90 19.01
N ALA A 9 24.92 7.91 18.24
CA ALA A 9 25.20 8.09 16.82
C ALA A 9 23.88 8.41 16.13
N LEU A 10 23.63 9.69 15.84
CA LEU A 10 22.52 10.13 15.00
C LEU A 10 22.75 9.57 13.60
N ILE A 11 21.70 9.05 12.98
CA ILE A 11 21.78 8.68 11.55
C ILE A 11 22.22 9.92 10.77
N PRO A 12 23.26 9.82 9.93
CA PRO A 12 23.65 10.94 9.07
C PRO A 12 22.45 11.45 8.28
N PRO A 13 22.18 12.77 8.27
CA PRO A 13 21.00 13.34 7.59
C PRO A 13 20.88 12.91 6.13
N LEU A 14 22.01 12.66 5.50
CA LEU A 14 22.08 12.21 4.12
C LEU A 14 21.54 10.79 3.94
N ILE A 15 21.90 9.85 4.81
CA ILE A 15 21.38 8.47 4.79
C ILE A 15 19.87 8.52 5.03
N LEU A 16 19.41 9.31 6.00
CA LEU A 16 18.00 9.51 6.26
C LEU A 16 17.26 10.04 5.02
N GLY A 17 17.85 11.01 4.31
CA GLY A 17 17.32 11.54 3.05
C GLY A 17 17.20 10.46 1.96
N VAL A 18 18.22 9.58 1.83
CA VAL A 18 18.19 8.45 0.89
C VAL A 18 17.05 7.46 1.21
N LEU A 19 16.96 7.04 2.49
CA LEU A 19 15.91 6.12 2.92
C LEU A 19 14.50 6.71 2.72
N ALA A 20 14.34 7.99 2.99
CA ALA A 20 13.12 8.74 2.78
C ALA A 20 12.74 8.83 1.30
N PHE A 21 13.70 9.15 0.43
CA PHE A 21 13.51 9.19 -1.01
C PHE A 21 13.06 7.84 -1.56
N ILE A 22 13.75 6.75 -1.21
CA ILE A 22 13.38 5.39 -1.64
C ILE A 22 11.99 5.01 -1.15
N SER A 23 11.64 5.36 0.09
CA SER A 23 10.29 5.07 0.65
C SER A 23 9.18 5.85 -0.04
N ALA A 24 9.47 6.98 -0.69
CA ALA A 24 8.49 7.74 -1.46
C ALA A 24 8.33 7.23 -2.90
N VAL A 25 9.36 6.63 -3.49
CA VAL A 25 9.33 6.15 -4.89
C VAL A 25 8.32 5.02 -5.09
N GLU A 26 8.11 4.14 -4.10
CA GLU A 26 7.15 3.04 -4.19
C GLU A 26 5.71 3.54 -4.37
N PRO A 27 5.15 4.39 -3.49
CA PRO A 27 3.81 4.91 -3.69
C PRO A 27 3.68 5.75 -4.98
N LEU A 28 4.74 6.46 -5.39
CA LEU A 28 4.76 7.15 -6.69
C LEU A 28 4.62 6.17 -7.85
N SER A 29 5.29 5.01 -7.79
CA SER A 29 5.23 3.96 -8.80
C SER A 29 3.82 3.34 -8.97
N VAL A 30 3.00 3.40 -7.93
CA VAL A 30 1.60 2.96 -7.98
C VAL A 30 0.69 4.09 -8.46
N ASN A 31 0.86 5.29 -7.92
CA ASN A 31 -0.17 6.33 -8.03
C ASN A 31 0.00 7.23 -9.27
N MET A 32 1.24 7.46 -9.74
CA MET A 32 1.46 8.38 -10.87
C MET A 32 0.82 7.90 -12.17
N TYR A 33 0.88 6.59 -12.49
CA TYR A 33 0.37 6.11 -13.77
C TYR A 33 -1.14 5.85 -13.80
N LEU A 34 -1.83 5.90 -12.64
CA LEU A 34 -3.28 5.68 -12.56
C LEU A 34 -4.05 6.62 -13.50
N SER A 35 -3.65 7.88 -13.60
CA SER A 35 -4.26 8.85 -14.52
C SER A 35 -4.16 8.43 -15.99
N GLY A 36 -3.16 7.63 -16.35
CA GLY A 36 -2.92 7.12 -17.70
C GLY A 36 -3.47 5.72 -17.95
N LEU A 37 -4.11 5.08 -16.95
CA LEU A 37 -4.55 3.69 -17.06
C LEU A 37 -5.58 3.47 -18.18
N PRO A 38 -6.58 4.35 -18.40
CA PRO A 38 -7.47 4.24 -19.55
C PRO A 38 -6.76 4.35 -20.90
N GLN A 39 -5.80 5.30 -21.02
CA GLN A 39 -5.00 5.46 -22.25
C GLN A 39 -4.13 4.22 -22.49
N LEU A 40 -3.47 3.68 -21.46
CA LEU A 40 -2.69 2.45 -21.53
C LEU A 40 -3.53 1.28 -22.04
N GLY A 41 -4.78 1.14 -21.55
CA GLY A 41 -5.70 0.11 -22.01
C GLY A 41 -5.97 0.21 -23.51
N ARG A 42 -6.29 1.41 -23.99
CA ARG A 42 -6.52 1.65 -25.43
C ARG A 42 -5.28 1.39 -26.28
N ASP A 43 -4.12 1.90 -25.87
CA ASP A 43 -2.87 1.77 -26.62
C ASP A 43 -2.35 0.32 -26.72
N LEU A 44 -2.59 -0.49 -25.69
CA LEU A 44 -2.22 -1.91 -25.67
C LEU A 44 -3.33 -2.86 -26.15
N GLY A 45 -4.50 -2.32 -26.54
CA GLY A 45 -5.63 -3.09 -27.04
C GLY A 45 -6.23 -4.04 -26.01
N ILE A 46 -6.25 -3.66 -24.73
CA ILE A 46 -6.75 -4.48 -23.63
C ILE A 46 -7.99 -3.85 -22.97
N THR A 47 -8.83 -4.72 -22.41
CA THR A 47 -10.04 -4.30 -21.69
C THR A 47 -9.69 -3.58 -20.36
N GLN A 48 -10.69 -2.95 -19.73
CA GLN A 48 -10.54 -2.37 -18.41
C GLN A 48 -9.97 -3.38 -17.39
N ALA A 49 -10.50 -4.62 -17.37
CA ALA A 49 -9.97 -5.68 -16.52
C ALA A 49 -8.49 -5.99 -16.84
N GLY A 50 -8.13 -6.02 -18.13
CA GLY A 50 -6.74 -6.18 -18.57
C GLY A 50 -5.83 -5.05 -18.07
N ALA A 51 -6.29 -3.81 -18.15
CA ALA A 51 -5.52 -2.67 -17.61
C ALA A 51 -5.38 -2.75 -16.08
N GLN A 52 -6.42 -3.15 -15.36
CA GLN A 52 -6.37 -3.38 -13.90
C GLN A 52 -5.42 -4.52 -13.52
N LEU A 53 -5.22 -5.54 -14.37
CA LEU A 53 -4.22 -6.57 -14.14
C LEU A 53 -2.79 -6.02 -14.05
N THR A 54 -2.48 -4.87 -14.64
CA THR A 54 -1.16 -4.24 -14.47
C THR A 54 -0.90 -3.84 -13.01
N LEU A 55 -1.95 -3.42 -12.29
CA LEU A 55 -1.89 -3.20 -10.83
C LEU A 55 -1.76 -4.52 -10.07
N THR A 56 -2.55 -5.53 -10.45
CA THR A 56 -2.50 -6.86 -9.83
C THR A 56 -1.08 -7.44 -9.87
N PHE A 57 -0.44 -7.42 -11.03
CA PHE A 57 0.93 -7.94 -11.18
C PHE A 57 1.93 -7.13 -10.34
N PHE A 58 1.79 -5.82 -10.28
CA PHE A 58 2.63 -4.99 -9.42
C PHE A 58 2.44 -5.33 -7.93
N LEU A 59 1.18 -5.43 -7.48
CA LEU A 59 0.87 -5.76 -6.08
C LEU A 59 1.32 -7.18 -5.70
N ALA A 60 1.17 -8.15 -6.60
CA ALA A 60 1.66 -9.51 -6.40
C ALA A 60 3.19 -9.54 -6.25
N GLY A 61 3.90 -8.84 -7.13
CA GLY A 61 5.34 -8.67 -7.02
C GLY A 61 5.74 -8.02 -5.69
N MET A 62 5.05 -6.95 -5.31
CA MET A 62 5.30 -6.21 -4.07
C MET A 62 5.06 -7.06 -2.83
N ALA A 63 4.00 -7.85 -2.80
CA ALA A 63 3.73 -8.78 -1.71
C ALA A 63 4.86 -9.81 -1.53
N ILE A 64 5.33 -10.40 -2.62
CA ILE A 64 6.44 -11.35 -2.61
C ILE A 64 7.74 -10.65 -2.20
N GLY A 65 8.03 -9.48 -2.77
CA GLY A 65 9.20 -8.69 -2.43
C GLY A 65 9.26 -8.35 -0.94
N GLN A 66 8.16 -7.89 -0.36
CA GLN A 66 8.10 -7.59 1.07
C GLN A 66 8.23 -8.84 1.94
N LEU A 67 7.65 -9.97 1.55
CA LEU A 67 7.67 -11.20 2.32
C LEU A 67 9.07 -11.83 2.38
N VAL A 68 9.76 -11.86 1.23
CA VAL A 68 11.01 -12.62 1.07
C VAL A 68 12.23 -11.78 1.47
N THR A 69 12.20 -10.47 1.28
CA THR A 69 13.40 -9.62 1.42
C THR A 69 13.91 -9.52 2.85
N GLY A 70 13.03 -9.48 3.85
CA GLY A 70 13.45 -9.43 5.25
C GLY A 70 14.42 -10.56 5.60
N PRO A 71 13.96 -11.82 5.62
CA PRO A 71 14.82 -12.98 5.91
C PRO A 71 16.02 -13.12 4.97
N LEU A 72 15.85 -12.78 3.69
CA LEU A 72 16.93 -12.86 2.71
C LEU A 72 18.06 -11.84 3.03
N SER A 73 17.69 -10.64 3.45
CA SER A 73 18.63 -9.59 3.79
C SER A 73 19.33 -9.83 5.12
N ASP A 74 18.66 -10.50 6.06
CA ASP A 74 19.26 -10.96 7.31
C ASP A 74 20.33 -12.06 7.07
N ALA A 75 20.18 -12.84 6.00
CA ALA A 75 21.09 -13.91 5.65
C ALA A 75 22.24 -13.47 4.72
N ARG A 76 22.01 -12.53 3.81
CA ARG A 76 22.98 -12.15 2.76
C ARG A 76 23.61 -10.75 2.94
N GLY A 77 23.06 -9.94 3.85
CA GLY A 77 23.43 -8.54 4.04
C GLY A 77 22.45 -7.59 3.34
N ARG A 78 22.44 -6.34 3.81
CA ARG A 78 21.46 -5.32 3.38
C ARG A 78 21.85 -4.67 2.06
N ARG A 79 23.09 -4.18 1.95
CA ARG A 79 23.54 -3.31 0.86
C ARG A 79 23.43 -3.96 -0.52
N GLY A 80 23.92 -5.20 -0.64
CA GLY A 80 23.91 -5.92 -1.91
C GLY A 80 22.50 -6.12 -2.46
N LEU A 81 21.56 -6.56 -1.59
CA LEU A 81 20.16 -6.72 -1.96
C LEU A 81 19.45 -5.39 -2.24
N PHE A 82 19.82 -4.32 -1.54
CA PHE A 82 19.25 -2.99 -1.79
C PHE A 82 19.66 -2.47 -3.17
N LEU A 83 20.92 -2.62 -3.55
CA LEU A 83 21.40 -2.30 -4.91
C LEU A 83 20.69 -3.16 -5.96
N THR A 84 20.60 -4.48 -5.75
CA THR A 84 19.88 -5.37 -6.67
C THR A 84 18.43 -4.93 -6.85
N GLY A 85 17.70 -4.66 -5.76
CA GLY A 85 16.33 -4.20 -5.81
C GLY A 85 16.17 -2.88 -6.58
N THR A 86 17.01 -1.88 -6.28
CA THR A 86 16.93 -0.58 -6.96
C THR A 86 17.33 -0.65 -8.44
N VAL A 87 18.30 -1.48 -8.82
CA VAL A 87 18.67 -1.73 -10.23
C VAL A 87 17.55 -2.44 -10.98
N LEU A 88 16.96 -3.48 -10.38
CA LEU A 88 15.80 -4.17 -10.96
C LEU A 88 14.62 -3.21 -11.16
N LEU A 89 14.42 -2.26 -10.24
CA LEU A 89 13.38 -1.24 -10.34
C LEU A 89 13.61 -0.33 -11.55
N VAL A 90 14.85 0.09 -11.82
CA VAL A 90 15.22 0.86 -13.03
C VAL A 90 14.91 0.07 -14.29
N ILE A 91 15.39 -1.19 -14.37
CA ILE A 91 15.20 -2.04 -15.56
C ILE A 91 13.71 -2.28 -15.82
N ALA A 92 12.95 -2.64 -14.78
CA ALA A 92 11.52 -2.93 -14.90
C ALA A 92 10.70 -1.68 -15.25
N THR A 93 11.12 -0.50 -14.78
CA THR A 93 10.47 0.77 -15.13
C THR A 93 10.72 1.13 -16.59
N ALA A 94 11.94 0.94 -17.08
CA ALA A 94 12.26 1.12 -18.52
C ALA A 94 11.48 0.13 -19.39
N ALA A 95 11.41 -1.14 -18.98
CA ALA A 95 10.63 -2.17 -19.68
C ALA A 95 9.13 -1.80 -19.73
N SER A 96 8.59 -1.22 -18.66
CA SER A 96 7.21 -0.72 -18.62
C SER A 96 6.99 0.46 -19.58
N ALA A 97 7.93 1.41 -19.65
CA ALA A 97 7.86 2.55 -20.56
C ALA A 97 7.88 2.12 -22.03
N LEU A 98 8.67 1.09 -22.35
CA LEU A 98 8.88 0.57 -23.69
C LEU A 98 7.93 -0.58 -24.08
N ALA A 99 7.02 -0.99 -23.19
CA ALA A 99 6.16 -2.16 -23.39
C ALA A 99 5.37 -2.07 -24.71
N PRO A 100 5.60 -2.99 -25.66
CA PRO A 100 4.88 -3.01 -26.95
C PRO A 100 3.56 -3.79 -26.85
N ALA A 101 3.40 -4.61 -25.82
CA ALA A 101 2.27 -5.51 -25.63
C ALA A 101 1.94 -5.70 -24.14
N ALA A 102 0.71 -6.10 -23.86
CA ALA A 102 0.19 -6.28 -22.49
C ALA A 102 1.01 -7.26 -21.66
N TRP A 103 1.44 -8.40 -22.22
CA TRP A 103 2.21 -9.41 -21.48
C TRP A 103 3.57 -8.89 -21.03
N VAL A 104 4.23 -8.04 -21.85
CA VAL A 104 5.49 -7.36 -21.45
C VAL A 104 5.21 -6.42 -20.28
N MET A 105 4.13 -5.65 -20.37
CA MET A 105 3.71 -4.76 -19.29
C MET A 105 3.44 -5.54 -18.00
N PHE A 106 2.74 -6.68 -18.05
CA PHE A 106 2.45 -7.49 -16.85
C PHE A 106 3.73 -7.99 -16.19
N ILE A 107 4.68 -8.55 -16.96
CA ILE A 107 5.96 -9.02 -16.43
C ILE A 107 6.77 -7.85 -15.86
N ALA A 108 6.87 -6.75 -16.59
CA ALA A 108 7.59 -5.57 -16.14
C ALA A 108 6.99 -5.00 -14.83
N ARG A 109 5.67 -4.92 -14.73
CA ARG A 109 4.97 -4.49 -13.51
C ARG A 109 5.17 -5.43 -12.33
N PHE A 110 5.19 -6.75 -12.57
CA PHE A 110 5.50 -7.73 -11.53
C PHE A 110 6.93 -7.54 -10.98
N ILE A 111 7.91 -7.44 -11.86
CA ILE A 111 9.31 -7.21 -11.47
C ILE A 111 9.48 -5.86 -10.77
N MET A 112 8.80 -4.82 -11.28
CA MET A 112 8.78 -3.49 -10.67
C MET A 112 8.20 -3.53 -9.26
N GLY A 113 7.09 -4.25 -9.04
CA GLY A 113 6.48 -4.46 -7.72
C GLY A 113 7.41 -5.23 -6.77
N LEU A 114 8.01 -6.33 -7.24
CA LEU A 114 8.98 -7.11 -6.47
C LEU A 114 10.14 -6.22 -5.99
N ALA A 115 10.73 -5.46 -6.90
CA ALA A 115 11.84 -4.56 -6.62
C ALA A 115 11.46 -3.42 -5.67
N ALA A 116 10.27 -2.84 -5.83
CA ALA A 116 9.74 -1.81 -4.93
C ALA A 116 9.51 -2.37 -3.51
N GLY A 117 8.93 -3.57 -3.41
CA GLY A 117 8.76 -4.27 -2.14
C GLY A 117 10.10 -4.55 -1.43
N MET A 118 11.12 -4.97 -2.19
CA MET A 118 12.49 -5.12 -1.67
C MET A 118 13.03 -3.79 -1.12
N ALA A 119 12.92 -2.72 -1.89
CA ALA A 119 13.46 -1.42 -1.52
C ALA A 119 12.84 -0.86 -0.24
N VAL A 120 11.52 -0.97 -0.07
CA VAL A 120 10.80 -0.52 1.13
C VAL A 120 11.21 -1.30 2.38
N VAL A 121 11.31 -2.64 2.28
CA VAL A 121 11.74 -3.47 3.41
C VAL A 121 13.17 -3.14 3.81
N LEU A 122 14.06 -3.01 2.84
CA LEU A 122 15.48 -2.70 3.10
C LEU A 122 15.68 -1.29 3.66
N ALA A 123 14.90 -0.31 3.18
CA ALA A 123 14.94 1.04 3.75
C ALA A 123 14.57 1.03 5.24
N ARG A 124 13.53 0.28 5.62
CA ARG A 124 13.11 0.12 7.03
C ARG A 124 14.13 -0.68 7.85
N ALA A 125 14.71 -1.74 7.27
CA ALA A 125 15.71 -2.56 7.94
C ALA A 125 16.99 -1.76 8.22
N VAL A 126 17.54 -1.06 7.23
CA VAL A 126 18.71 -0.18 7.39
C VAL A 126 18.42 0.91 8.43
N ALA A 127 17.22 1.51 8.42
CA ALA A 127 16.82 2.47 9.46
C ALA A 127 16.83 1.84 10.86
N GLY A 128 16.35 0.62 11.01
CA GLY A 128 16.33 -0.13 12.27
C GLY A 128 17.73 -0.55 12.75
N ASP A 129 18.64 -0.85 11.82
CA ASP A 129 20.04 -1.19 12.15
C ASP A 129 20.81 0.04 12.63
N LEU A 130 20.57 1.23 12.06
CA LEU A 130 21.30 2.45 12.32
C LEU A 130 20.74 3.30 13.47
N ALA A 131 19.45 3.17 13.81
CA ALA A 131 18.81 3.94 14.88
C ALA A 131 18.19 3.03 15.94
N LYS A 132 18.12 3.52 17.17
CA LYS A 132 17.49 2.84 18.32
C LYS A 132 16.66 3.81 19.16
N GLY A 133 15.68 3.28 19.90
CA GLY A 133 14.87 4.05 20.83
C GLY A 133 14.14 5.24 20.19
N PRO A 134 14.20 6.45 20.80
CA PRO A 134 13.49 7.63 20.29
C PRO A 134 13.92 8.07 18.89
N GLU A 135 15.20 7.86 18.53
CA GLU A 135 15.71 8.20 17.20
C GLU A 135 15.09 7.30 16.12
N LEU A 136 14.94 6.00 16.38
CA LEU A 136 14.26 5.08 15.47
C LEU A 136 12.81 5.51 15.24
N ALA A 137 12.11 5.90 16.31
CA ALA A 137 10.73 6.39 16.18
C ALA A 137 10.65 7.66 15.31
N ARG A 138 11.61 8.58 15.45
CA ARG A 138 11.70 9.78 14.62
C ARG A 138 11.93 9.44 13.15
N VAL A 139 12.86 8.53 12.87
CA VAL A 139 13.17 8.06 11.51
C VAL A 139 11.93 7.43 10.86
N PHE A 140 11.27 6.48 11.53
CA PHE A 140 10.05 5.87 11.00
C PHE A 140 8.93 6.89 10.79
N SER A 141 8.77 7.86 11.68
CA SER A 141 7.78 8.93 11.51
C SER A 141 8.05 9.75 10.25
N LEU A 142 9.31 10.04 9.95
CA LEU A 142 9.70 10.76 8.73
C LEU A 142 9.47 9.90 7.47
N LEU A 143 9.85 8.62 7.49
CA LEU A 143 9.58 7.70 6.37
C LEU A 143 8.08 7.57 6.10
N MET A 144 7.26 7.48 7.16
CA MET A 144 5.79 7.42 7.03
C MET A 144 5.21 8.73 6.52
N LEU A 145 5.73 9.89 6.96
CA LEU A 145 5.26 11.19 6.46
C LEU A 145 5.48 11.34 4.96
N LEU A 146 6.69 10.99 4.48
CA LEU A 146 7.04 11.10 3.07
C LEU A 146 6.35 10.02 2.22
N GLY A 147 6.25 8.79 2.73
CA GLY A 147 5.44 7.74 2.10
C GLY A 147 3.96 8.12 2.00
N GLY A 148 3.41 8.82 3.01
CA GLY A 148 2.04 9.32 3.02
C GLY A 148 1.80 10.54 2.12
N ALA A 149 2.82 11.37 1.86
CA ALA A 149 2.73 12.49 0.94
C ALA A 149 2.73 12.05 -0.54
N ALA A 150 3.44 10.97 -0.86
CA ALA A 150 3.58 10.48 -2.22
C ALA A 150 2.24 10.12 -2.90
N PRO A 151 1.26 9.47 -2.27
CA PRO A 151 -0.06 9.25 -2.86
C PRO A 151 -0.88 10.52 -3.13
N VAL A 152 -0.56 11.64 -2.48
CA VAL A 152 -1.18 12.95 -2.78
C VAL A 152 -0.52 13.59 -3.99
N ILE A 153 0.81 13.58 -4.02
CA ILE A 153 1.60 14.23 -5.08
C ILE A 153 1.60 13.41 -6.37
N GLY A 154 1.68 12.06 -6.23
CA GLY A 154 1.82 11.15 -7.36
C GLY A 154 0.77 11.33 -8.45
N PRO A 155 -0.53 11.27 -8.16
CA PRO A 155 -1.58 11.46 -9.16
C PRO A 155 -1.55 12.83 -9.83
N VAL A 156 -1.21 13.89 -9.06
CA VAL A 156 -1.13 15.26 -9.62
C VAL A 156 0.00 15.36 -10.65
N VAL A 157 1.20 14.93 -10.28
CA VAL A 157 2.33 14.88 -11.22
C VAL A 157 2.03 13.93 -12.37
N GLY A 158 1.48 12.76 -12.08
CA GLY A 158 1.08 11.77 -13.08
C GLY A 158 0.04 12.32 -14.05
N GLY A 159 -1.00 12.99 -13.58
CA GLY A 159 -2.03 13.59 -14.42
C GLY A 159 -1.50 14.67 -15.35
N LEU A 160 -0.60 15.52 -14.86
CA LEU A 160 0.09 16.53 -15.69
C LEU A 160 0.96 15.88 -16.77
N VAL A 161 1.74 14.86 -16.41
CA VAL A 161 2.60 14.13 -17.36
C VAL A 161 1.76 13.37 -18.40
N VAL A 162 0.71 12.67 -17.97
CA VAL A 162 -0.19 11.95 -18.89
C VAL A 162 -0.85 12.91 -19.89
N ASN A 163 -1.28 14.07 -19.42
CA ASN A 163 -1.91 15.08 -20.27
C ASN A 163 -0.95 15.67 -21.32
N SER A 164 0.34 15.72 -21.03
CA SER A 164 1.35 16.33 -21.93
C SER A 164 2.04 15.32 -22.86
N VAL A 165 2.45 14.17 -22.34
CA VAL A 165 3.29 13.18 -23.05
C VAL A 165 2.77 11.73 -22.94
N GLY A 166 1.57 11.55 -22.39
CA GLY A 166 0.92 10.24 -22.28
C GLY A 166 1.46 9.37 -21.14
N TRP A 167 0.88 8.16 -21.01
CA TRP A 167 1.17 7.24 -19.92
C TRP A 167 2.62 6.73 -19.90
N ARG A 168 3.26 6.60 -21.08
CA ARG A 168 4.67 6.21 -21.17
C ARG A 168 5.59 7.24 -20.54
N GLY A 169 5.24 8.52 -20.63
CA GLY A 169 5.97 9.62 -20.00
C GLY A 169 6.07 9.47 -18.49
N VAL A 170 5.04 8.94 -17.84
CA VAL A 170 5.07 8.67 -16.39
C VAL A 170 6.16 7.65 -16.03
N PHE A 171 6.29 6.58 -16.82
CA PHE A 171 7.35 5.58 -16.58
C PHE A 171 8.74 6.15 -16.84
N TRP A 172 8.90 7.07 -17.78
CA TRP A 172 10.19 7.75 -17.99
C TRP A 172 10.55 8.69 -16.84
N VAL A 173 9.58 9.39 -16.25
CA VAL A 173 9.81 10.19 -15.03
C VAL A 173 10.22 9.27 -13.87
N LEU A 174 9.49 8.16 -13.66
CA LEU A 174 9.84 7.17 -12.63
C LEU A 174 11.20 6.54 -12.88
N PHE A 175 11.56 6.28 -14.14
CA PHE A 175 12.90 5.79 -14.52
C PHE A 175 14.01 6.75 -14.07
N GLY A 176 13.84 8.04 -14.32
CA GLY A 176 14.79 9.06 -13.84
C GLY A 176 14.92 9.08 -12.32
N LEU A 177 13.80 9.04 -11.60
CA LEU A 177 13.79 8.96 -10.14
C LEU A 177 14.48 7.68 -9.64
N ASN A 178 14.25 6.54 -10.28
CA ASN A 178 14.87 5.27 -9.91
C ASN A 178 16.38 5.25 -10.15
N ILE A 179 16.87 5.88 -11.23
CA ILE A 179 18.33 6.07 -11.45
C ILE A 179 18.94 6.87 -10.30
N ILE A 180 18.29 7.97 -9.91
CA ILE A 180 18.75 8.76 -8.74
C ILE A 180 18.78 7.85 -7.52
N GLY A 181 17.75 7.04 -7.29
CA GLY A 181 17.68 6.07 -6.19
C GLY A 181 18.87 5.10 -6.18
N VAL A 182 19.21 4.48 -7.33
CA VAL A 182 20.39 3.60 -7.45
C VAL A 182 21.68 4.33 -7.08
N LEU A 183 21.90 5.53 -7.62
CA LEU A 183 23.10 6.31 -7.35
C LEU A 183 23.22 6.70 -5.87
N LEU A 184 22.09 7.08 -5.26
CA LEU A 184 22.06 7.41 -3.82
C LEU A 184 22.33 6.19 -2.96
N VAL A 185 21.73 5.03 -3.24
CA VAL A 185 21.98 3.79 -2.49
C VAL A 185 23.42 3.33 -2.68
N ALA A 186 23.94 3.34 -3.90
CA ALA A 186 25.31 2.92 -4.19
C ALA A 186 26.36 3.76 -3.45
N LYS A 187 26.13 5.07 -3.35
CA LYS A 187 27.09 5.99 -2.78
C LYS A 187 27.00 6.10 -1.26
N TRP A 188 25.79 6.05 -0.69
CA TRP A 188 25.56 6.47 0.69
C TRP A 188 25.12 5.36 1.63
N ILE A 189 24.52 4.28 1.14
CA ILE A 189 24.07 3.21 2.04
C ILE A 189 25.22 2.24 2.34
N PRO A 190 25.66 2.14 3.62
CA PRO A 190 26.67 1.18 4.04
C PRO A 190 26.09 -0.23 4.16
N GLU A 191 26.95 -1.24 4.29
CA GLU A 191 26.50 -2.54 4.78
C GLU A 191 26.21 -2.43 6.28
N THR A 192 24.96 -2.72 6.68
CA THR A 192 24.53 -2.62 8.08
C THR A 192 24.36 -3.99 8.75
N GLN A 193 24.47 -5.09 7.97
CA GLN A 193 24.41 -6.46 8.46
C GLN A 193 25.74 -7.18 8.20
N PRO A 194 26.76 -7.02 9.10
CA PRO A 194 28.05 -7.68 8.92
C PRO A 194 27.92 -9.21 8.92
N ALA A 195 28.91 -9.89 8.32
CA ALA A 195 28.85 -11.33 8.08
C ALA A 195 28.65 -12.14 9.37
N GLU A 196 29.19 -11.66 10.48
CA GLU A 196 29.13 -12.30 11.81
C GLU A 196 27.71 -12.25 12.44
N GLN A 197 26.87 -11.32 12.00
CA GLN A 197 25.50 -11.14 12.51
C GLN A 197 24.44 -11.75 11.59
N ARG A 198 24.85 -12.34 10.47
CA ARG A 198 23.90 -12.95 9.50
C ARG A 198 23.28 -14.21 10.07
N THR A 199 21.97 -14.35 9.83
CA THR A 199 21.19 -15.48 10.29
C THR A 199 21.12 -16.59 9.24
N THR A 200 21.12 -17.85 9.67
CA THR A 200 20.98 -19.02 8.78
C THR A 200 19.54 -19.49 8.63
N GLY A 201 18.56 -18.81 9.28
CA GLY A 201 17.19 -19.31 9.42
C GLY A 201 16.33 -19.32 8.16
N GLY A 202 16.63 -18.52 7.16
CA GLY A 202 15.89 -18.46 5.90
C GLY A 202 14.40 -18.11 6.08
N LEU A 203 13.54 -18.63 5.19
CA LEU A 203 12.10 -18.37 5.21
C LEU A 203 11.30 -19.28 6.16
N LYS A 204 11.87 -20.41 6.60
CA LYS A 204 11.16 -21.41 7.42
C LYS A 204 10.65 -20.84 8.76
N PRO A 205 11.43 -20.08 9.55
CA PRO A 205 10.94 -19.45 10.78
C PRO A 205 9.79 -18.48 10.55
N LEU A 206 9.83 -17.70 9.46
CA LEU A 206 8.77 -16.78 9.09
C LEU A 206 7.45 -17.51 8.82
N PHE A 207 7.46 -18.54 7.97
CA PHE A 207 6.25 -19.32 7.67
C PHE A 207 5.75 -20.10 8.89
N SER A 208 6.63 -20.60 9.75
CA SER A 208 6.24 -21.24 11.00
C SER A 208 5.53 -20.27 11.94
N ALA A 209 6.07 -19.06 12.11
CA ALA A 209 5.45 -18.02 12.91
C ALA A 209 4.07 -17.58 12.34
N MET A 210 3.98 -17.43 11.02
CA MET A 210 2.71 -17.15 10.33
C MET A 210 1.68 -18.27 10.57
N GLY A 211 2.10 -19.54 10.48
CA GLY A 211 1.23 -20.68 10.78
C GLY A 211 0.72 -20.67 12.23
N GLY A 212 1.55 -20.22 13.18
CA GLY A 212 1.13 -20.00 14.58
C GLY A 212 0.08 -18.92 14.72
N LEU A 213 0.29 -17.78 14.07
CA LEU A 213 -0.64 -16.64 14.09
C LEU A 213 -2.02 -16.98 13.50
N LEU A 214 -2.08 -17.83 12.48
CA LEU A 214 -3.33 -18.29 11.88
C LEU A 214 -4.19 -19.17 12.82
N ARG A 215 -3.62 -19.69 13.90
CA ARG A 215 -4.36 -20.42 14.95
C ARG A 215 -5.07 -19.49 15.91
N ASP A 216 -4.59 -18.26 16.07
CA ASP A 216 -5.30 -17.23 16.85
C ASP A 216 -6.44 -16.63 15.99
N ARG A 217 -7.66 -17.09 16.28
CA ARG A 217 -8.87 -16.65 15.55
C ARG A 217 -9.13 -15.16 15.69
N ALA A 218 -8.77 -14.54 16.84
CA ALA A 218 -8.93 -13.10 17.04
C ALA A 218 -7.94 -12.30 16.16
N TYR A 219 -6.68 -12.77 16.07
CA TYR A 219 -5.70 -12.22 15.13
C TYR A 219 -6.21 -12.28 13.68
N VAL A 220 -6.72 -13.45 13.27
CA VAL A 220 -7.27 -13.64 11.92
C VAL A 220 -8.43 -12.66 11.66
N GLY A 221 -9.35 -12.52 12.61
CA GLY A 221 -10.47 -11.59 12.50
C GLY A 221 -10.02 -10.14 12.29
N PHE A 222 -9.12 -9.64 13.11
CA PHE A 222 -8.59 -8.27 12.97
C PHE A 222 -7.77 -8.09 11.68
N THR A 223 -7.01 -9.11 11.29
CA THR A 223 -6.25 -9.11 10.04
C THR A 223 -7.17 -9.06 8.83
N LEU A 224 -8.28 -9.80 8.82
CA LEU A 224 -9.30 -9.68 7.77
C LEU A 224 -9.89 -8.27 7.73
N GLY A 225 -10.19 -7.68 8.91
CA GLY A 225 -10.62 -6.28 9.01
C GLY A 225 -9.66 -5.32 8.31
N PHE A 226 -8.35 -5.49 8.51
CA PHE A 226 -7.32 -4.68 7.86
C PHE A 226 -7.22 -4.93 6.36
N ILE A 227 -7.08 -6.19 5.94
CA ILE A 227 -6.89 -6.59 4.54
C ILE A 227 -8.06 -6.17 3.66
N PHE A 228 -9.30 -6.41 4.11
CA PHE A 228 -10.48 -6.11 3.31
C PHE A 228 -10.85 -4.62 3.32
N SER A 229 -10.52 -3.86 4.38
CA SER A 229 -10.57 -2.39 4.32
C SER A 229 -9.63 -1.84 3.25
N PHE A 230 -8.40 -2.37 3.16
CA PHE A 230 -7.46 -2.01 2.10
C PHE A 230 -7.99 -2.40 0.71
N SER A 231 -8.59 -3.57 0.59
CA SER A 231 -9.20 -4.03 -0.67
C SER A 231 -10.36 -3.15 -1.12
N THR A 232 -11.17 -2.64 -0.18
CA THR A 232 -12.24 -1.67 -0.48
C THR A 232 -11.67 -0.39 -1.09
N MET A 233 -10.60 0.15 -0.49
CA MET A 233 -9.90 1.32 -1.04
C MET A 233 -9.29 0.99 -2.42
N PHE A 234 -8.69 -0.18 -2.58
CA PHE A 234 -8.02 -0.54 -3.82
C PHE A 234 -8.99 -0.84 -4.98
N ALA A 235 -10.22 -1.29 -4.70
CA ALA A 235 -11.28 -1.35 -5.70
C ALA A 235 -11.58 0.04 -6.29
N TYR A 236 -11.63 1.08 -5.43
CA TYR A 236 -11.68 2.48 -5.88
C TYR A 236 -10.43 2.86 -6.67
N VAL A 237 -9.23 2.62 -6.15
CA VAL A 237 -7.96 3.00 -6.80
C VAL A 237 -7.87 2.43 -8.22
N ALA A 238 -8.23 1.16 -8.42
CA ALA A 238 -8.13 0.48 -9.70
C ALA A 238 -9.24 0.87 -10.71
N ALA A 239 -10.42 1.22 -10.22
CA ALA A 239 -11.58 1.51 -11.06
C ALA A 239 -11.78 3.00 -11.33
N SER A 240 -11.38 3.85 -10.40
CA SER A 240 -11.64 5.30 -10.47
C SER A 240 -11.10 6.00 -11.73
N PRO A 241 -9.95 5.62 -12.34
CA PRO A 241 -9.52 6.24 -13.59
C PRO A 241 -10.53 6.06 -14.71
N PHE A 242 -11.11 4.87 -14.85
CA PHE A 242 -12.10 4.57 -15.87
C PHE A 242 -13.44 5.27 -15.59
N ILE A 243 -13.91 5.21 -14.34
CA ILE A 243 -15.17 5.81 -13.93
C ILE A 243 -15.11 7.34 -14.06
N LEU A 244 -14.06 7.97 -13.55
CA LEU A 244 -13.98 9.41 -13.57
C LEU A 244 -13.64 9.96 -14.97
N GLN A 245 -12.75 9.29 -15.73
CA GLN A 245 -12.34 9.80 -17.03
C GLN A 245 -13.25 9.32 -18.18
N GLU A 246 -13.60 8.03 -18.24
CA GLU A 246 -14.38 7.48 -19.37
C GLU A 246 -15.88 7.58 -19.15
N TYR A 247 -16.39 7.30 -17.93
CA TYR A 247 -17.82 7.35 -17.66
C TYR A 247 -18.32 8.78 -17.38
N TYR A 248 -17.60 9.55 -16.53
CA TYR A 248 -17.98 10.92 -16.17
C TYR A 248 -17.27 12.02 -16.99
N GLY A 249 -16.34 11.70 -17.88
CA GLY A 249 -15.68 12.62 -18.80
C GLY A 249 -14.69 13.59 -18.16
N PHE A 250 -14.16 13.31 -16.96
CA PHE A 250 -13.12 14.12 -16.35
C PHE A 250 -11.79 13.97 -17.10
N THR A 251 -11.02 15.05 -17.23
CA THR A 251 -9.65 14.97 -17.75
C THR A 251 -8.72 14.25 -16.78
N PRO A 252 -7.55 13.73 -17.25
CA PRO A 252 -6.53 13.16 -16.36
C PRO A 252 -6.10 14.09 -15.21
N VAL A 253 -6.09 15.41 -15.47
CA VAL A 253 -5.76 16.42 -14.47
C VAL A 253 -6.88 16.56 -13.43
N HIS A 254 -8.13 16.63 -13.85
CA HIS A 254 -9.27 16.66 -12.91
C HIS A 254 -9.31 15.41 -12.04
N TYR A 255 -9.12 14.22 -12.65
CA TYR A 255 -9.00 12.95 -11.93
C TYR A 255 -7.91 13.03 -10.85
N ALA A 256 -6.73 13.55 -11.21
CA ALA A 256 -5.61 13.66 -10.30
C ALA A 256 -5.91 14.53 -9.07
N PHE A 257 -6.57 15.67 -9.27
CA PHE A 257 -6.99 16.54 -8.16
C PHE A 257 -8.06 15.90 -7.28
N ILE A 258 -9.04 15.20 -7.85
CA ILE A 258 -10.06 14.45 -7.10
C ILE A 258 -9.37 13.40 -6.21
N PHE A 259 -8.45 12.62 -6.80
CA PHE A 259 -7.71 11.59 -6.07
C PHE A 259 -6.84 12.19 -4.94
N ALA A 260 -6.13 13.28 -5.22
CA ALA A 260 -5.33 13.98 -4.22
C ALA A 260 -6.18 14.54 -3.07
N THR A 261 -7.36 15.09 -3.37
CA THR A 261 -8.32 15.59 -2.37
C THR A 261 -8.79 14.44 -1.47
N ASN A 262 -9.16 13.30 -2.05
CA ASN A 262 -9.57 12.11 -1.29
C ASN A 262 -8.45 11.62 -0.35
N THR A 263 -7.22 11.53 -0.87
CA THR A 263 -6.05 11.10 -0.10
C THR A 263 -5.69 12.11 1.00
N PHE A 264 -5.82 13.39 0.72
CA PHE A 264 -5.64 14.44 1.74
C PHE A 264 -6.67 14.32 2.87
N GLY A 265 -7.94 14.04 2.53
CA GLY A 265 -8.98 13.73 3.52
C GLY A 265 -8.60 12.55 4.43
N MET A 266 -8.08 11.47 3.86
CA MET A 266 -7.57 10.32 4.62
C MET A 266 -6.44 10.74 5.59
N PHE A 267 -5.50 11.57 5.13
CA PHE A 267 -4.40 12.06 5.96
C PHE A 267 -4.89 12.90 7.14
N VAL A 268 -5.83 13.82 6.93
CA VAL A 268 -6.43 14.64 7.99
C VAL A 268 -7.14 13.78 9.03
N VAL A 269 -7.89 12.77 8.58
CA VAL A 269 -8.58 11.82 9.46
C VAL A 269 -7.59 10.96 10.23
N ALA A 270 -6.49 10.52 9.61
CA ALA A 270 -5.42 9.76 10.29
C ALA A 270 -4.74 10.61 11.39
N LEU A 271 -4.46 11.88 11.14
CA LEU A 271 -3.91 12.79 12.15
C LEU A 271 -4.89 13.00 13.32
N THR A 272 -6.17 13.11 13.02
CA THR A 272 -7.22 13.23 14.04
C THR A 272 -7.29 11.94 14.87
N ASN A 273 -7.30 10.78 14.22
CA ASN A 273 -7.26 9.48 14.89
C ASN A 273 -6.08 9.36 15.85
N ALA A 274 -4.88 9.77 15.43
CA ALA A 274 -3.68 9.72 16.27
C ALA A 274 -3.81 10.53 17.57
N LYS A 275 -4.56 11.67 17.53
CA LYS A 275 -4.83 12.50 18.71
C LYS A 275 -5.84 11.87 19.68
N ILE A 276 -6.85 11.20 19.14
CA ILE A 276 -7.99 10.74 19.96
C ILE A 276 -7.88 9.26 20.40
N VAL A 277 -7.07 8.44 19.70
CA VAL A 277 -7.00 6.98 19.94
C VAL A 277 -6.62 6.62 21.38
N LYS A 278 -5.76 7.41 22.03
CA LYS A 278 -5.37 7.18 23.43
C LYS A 278 -6.54 7.34 24.41
N LYS A 279 -7.52 8.21 24.07
CA LYS A 279 -8.70 8.47 24.93
C LYS A 279 -9.85 7.52 24.63
N VAL A 280 -10.08 7.21 23.37
CA VAL A 280 -11.26 6.45 22.90
C VAL A 280 -10.99 4.95 22.81
N GLY A 281 -9.75 4.56 22.52
CA GLY A 281 -9.31 3.19 22.30
C GLY A 281 -9.47 2.74 20.83
N PRO A 282 -8.56 1.84 20.37
CA PRO A 282 -8.52 1.42 18.97
C PRO A 282 -9.77 0.65 18.53
N LEU A 283 -10.35 -0.19 19.40
CA LEU A 283 -11.52 -0.99 19.04
C LEU A 283 -12.78 -0.14 18.78
N LYS A 284 -13.01 0.89 19.60
CA LYS A 284 -14.16 1.79 19.40
C LYS A 284 -13.99 2.57 18.10
N LEU A 285 -12.79 3.10 17.85
CA LEU A 285 -12.48 3.82 16.62
C LEU A 285 -12.57 2.93 15.38
N ALA A 286 -12.06 1.69 15.44
CA ALA A 286 -12.20 0.73 14.35
C ALA A 286 -13.68 0.44 14.02
N ARG A 287 -14.55 0.30 15.04
CA ARG A 287 -15.99 0.10 14.83
C ARG A 287 -16.63 1.30 14.14
N VAL A 288 -16.32 2.51 14.61
CA VAL A 288 -16.82 3.75 13.97
C VAL A 288 -16.33 3.85 12.53
N GLY A 289 -15.02 3.64 12.29
CA GLY A 289 -14.43 3.71 10.96
C GLY A 289 -15.03 2.68 9.98
N ASN A 290 -15.22 1.42 10.43
CA ASN A 290 -15.86 0.40 9.61
C ASN A 290 -17.36 0.69 9.40
N GLY A 291 -18.06 1.23 10.39
CA GLY A 291 -19.46 1.67 10.24
C GLY A 291 -19.61 2.76 9.19
N VAL A 292 -18.74 3.78 9.22
CA VAL A 292 -18.67 4.84 8.20
C VAL A 292 -18.35 4.25 6.82
N LEU A 293 -17.41 3.30 6.74
CA LEU A 293 -17.03 2.64 5.50
C LEU A 293 -18.22 1.91 4.86
N VAL A 294 -18.95 1.09 5.65
CA VAL A 294 -20.14 0.38 5.16
C VAL A 294 -21.23 1.36 4.73
N ALA A 295 -21.53 2.37 5.55
CA ALA A 295 -22.54 3.36 5.21
C ALA A 295 -22.19 4.13 3.93
N ALA A 296 -20.94 4.54 3.76
CA ALA A 296 -20.47 5.25 2.58
C ALA A 296 -20.46 4.37 1.32
N THR A 297 -20.09 3.08 1.44
CA THR A 297 -20.11 2.16 0.29
C THR A 297 -21.56 1.80 -0.13
N LEU A 298 -22.49 1.65 0.83
CA LEU A 298 -23.91 1.48 0.53
C LEU A 298 -24.51 2.74 -0.10
N PHE A 299 -24.18 3.93 0.40
CA PHE A 299 -24.57 5.19 -0.22
C PHE A 299 -24.08 5.28 -1.66
N LEU A 300 -22.81 4.92 -1.93
CA LEU A 300 -22.25 4.89 -3.27
C LEU A 300 -22.98 3.90 -4.19
N LEU A 301 -23.27 2.70 -3.69
CA LEU A 301 -23.99 1.69 -4.47
C LEU A 301 -25.40 2.18 -4.82
N THR A 302 -26.10 2.77 -3.85
CA THR A 302 -27.43 3.34 -4.09
C THR A 302 -27.38 4.49 -5.11
N ALA A 303 -26.40 5.39 -4.98
CA ALA A 303 -26.20 6.47 -5.94
C ALA A 303 -25.89 5.96 -7.35
N ALA A 304 -25.08 4.89 -7.45
CA ALA A 304 -24.75 4.26 -8.73
C ALA A 304 -25.94 3.54 -9.37
N LEU A 305 -26.76 2.84 -8.57
CA LEU A 305 -27.97 2.14 -9.06
C LEU A 305 -29.06 3.11 -9.53
N LEU A 306 -29.15 4.29 -8.91
CA LEU A 306 -30.12 5.34 -9.28
C LEU A 306 -29.57 6.28 -10.38
N ASP A 307 -28.40 5.99 -10.93
CA ASP A 307 -27.67 6.88 -11.87
C ASP A 307 -27.65 8.34 -11.41
N ALA A 308 -27.37 8.52 -10.11
CA ALA A 308 -27.37 9.83 -9.47
C ALA A 308 -26.26 10.72 -10.02
N ASN A 309 -26.42 12.04 -9.86
CA ASN A 309 -25.44 13.01 -10.31
C ASN A 309 -24.03 12.67 -9.76
N ARG A 310 -23.02 12.84 -10.62
CA ARG A 310 -21.59 12.59 -10.32
C ARG A 310 -21.09 13.15 -8.98
N TRP A 311 -21.68 14.24 -8.49
CA TRP A 311 -21.29 14.83 -7.21
C TRP A 311 -21.58 13.93 -6.01
N PHE A 312 -22.65 13.12 -6.04
CA PHE A 312 -22.92 12.12 -5.00
C PHE A 312 -21.84 11.04 -4.98
N ILE A 313 -21.38 10.62 -6.17
CA ILE A 313 -20.27 9.67 -6.29
C ILE A 313 -18.98 10.28 -5.73
N LEU A 314 -18.65 11.52 -6.06
CA LEU A 314 -17.42 12.18 -5.56
C LEU A 314 -17.44 12.32 -4.04
N VAL A 315 -18.56 12.75 -3.45
CA VAL A 315 -18.71 12.87 -1.98
C VAL A 315 -18.59 11.50 -1.31
N GLY A 316 -19.26 10.48 -1.84
CA GLY A 316 -19.19 9.13 -1.29
C GLY A 316 -17.77 8.56 -1.34
N LEU A 317 -17.05 8.73 -2.46
CA LEU A 317 -15.66 8.31 -2.60
C LEU A 317 -14.74 9.05 -1.61
N PHE A 318 -14.95 10.34 -1.41
CA PHE A 318 -14.22 11.12 -0.41
C PHE A 318 -14.41 10.52 1.00
N VAL A 319 -15.65 10.23 1.39
CA VAL A 319 -15.95 9.65 2.71
C VAL A 319 -15.34 8.25 2.87
N VAL A 320 -15.41 7.40 1.85
CA VAL A 320 -14.78 6.07 1.87
C VAL A 320 -13.29 6.20 2.09
N VAL A 321 -12.59 7.00 1.28
CA VAL A 321 -11.12 7.13 1.36
C VAL A 321 -10.72 7.81 2.68
N ALA A 322 -11.42 8.83 3.11
CA ALA A 322 -11.17 9.50 4.40
C ALA A 322 -11.30 8.53 5.59
N SER A 323 -12.29 7.62 5.57
CA SER A 323 -12.50 6.62 6.63
C SER A 323 -11.30 5.67 6.80
N MET A 324 -10.48 5.48 5.75
CA MET A 324 -9.27 4.66 5.83
C MET A 324 -8.24 5.19 6.83
N GLY A 325 -8.22 6.52 7.07
CA GLY A 325 -7.37 7.13 8.09
C GLY A 325 -7.64 6.60 9.52
N ILE A 326 -8.87 6.15 9.80
CA ILE A 326 -9.21 5.46 11.05
C ILE A 326 -8.98 3.95 10.92
N ASN A 327 -9.44 3.35 9.82
CA ASN A 327 -9.49 1.90 9.67
C ASN A 327 -8.10 1.25 9.65
N PHE A 328 -7.15 1.78 8.87
CA PHE A 328 -5.82 1.18 8.76
C PHE A 328 -5.07 1.15 10.09
N ALA A 329 -5.02 2.28 10.78
CA ALA A 329 -4.27 2.38 12.02
C ALA A 329 -4.86 1.48 13.13
N ASN A 330 -6.18 1.50 13.29
CA ASN A 330 -6.82 0.79 14.40
C ASN A 330 -6.94 -0.72 14.14
N ASN A 331 -7.31 -1.16 12.91
CA ASN A 331 -7.37 -2.58 12.57
C ASN A 331 -5.97 -3.23 12.66
N SER A 332 -4.92 -2.53 12.19
CA SER A 332 -3.56 -3.05 12.29
C SER A 332 -3.07 -3.12 13.74
N ALA A 333 -3.36 -2.10 14.55
CA ALA A 333 -3.00 -2.11 15.98
C ALA A 333 -3.67 -3.26 16.74
N LEU A 334 -4.96 -3.52 16.47
CA LEU A 334 -5.70 -4.64 17.07
C LEU A 334 -5.11 -6.00 16.66
N ALA A 335 -4.76 -6.18 15.39
CA ALA A 335 -4.13 -7.41 14.92
C ALA A 335 -2.74 -7.60 15.55
N ILE A 336 -1.88 -6.58 15.53
CA ILE A 336 -0.52 -6.64 16.06
C ILE A 336 -0.52 -6.87 17.60
N SER A 337 -1.51 -6.34 18.32
CA SER A 337 -1.62 -6.58 19.78
C SER A 337 -1.76 -8.07 20.14
N ARG A 338 -2.19 -8.91 19.18
CA ARG A 338 -2.31 -10.37 19.33
C ARG A 338 -1.04 -11.14 18.94
N ALA A 339 -0.07 -10.46 18.34
CA ALA A 339 1.12 -11.13 17.77
C ALA A 339 2.20 -11.52 18.78
N GLY A 340 2.12 -11.06 20.03
CA GLY A 340 3.11 -11.36 21.07
C GLY A 340 4.55 -11.07 20.59
N ASN A 341 5.41 -12.06 20.65
CA ASN A 341 6.84 -11.94 20.28
C ASN A 341 7.11 -12.02 18.77
N VAL A 342 6.09 -12.27 17.93
CA VAL A 342 6.25 -12.46 16.46
C VAL A 342 5.66 -11.30 15.65
N THR A 343 5.71 -10.07 16.19
CA THR A 343 5.16 -8.85 15.58
C THR A 343 5.69 -8.58 14.17
N GLY A 344 6.97 -8.89 13.90
CA GLY A 344 7.55 -8.76 12.56
C GLY A 344 6.88 -9.68 11.53
N SER A 345 6.68 -10.96 11.89
CA SER A 345 5.98 -11.92 11.03
C SER A 345 4.50 -11.56 10.85
N ALA A 346 3.85 -11.03 11.89
CA ALA A 346 2.47 -10.55 11.82
C ALA A 346 2.34 -9.37 10.85
N SER A 347 3.23 -8.39 10.95
CA SER A 347 3.25 -7.24 10.04
C SER A 347 3.55 -7.65 8.59
N ALA A 348 4.45 -8.61 8.37
CA ALA A 348 4.76 -9.15 7.05
C ALA A 348 3.55 -9.87 6.45
N PHE A 349 2.83 -10.69 7.25
CA PHE A 349 1.62 -11.38 6.82
C PHE A 349 0.50 -10.39 6.44
N MET A 350 0.24 -9.40 7.29
CA MET A 350 -0.75 -8.36 7.02
C MET A 350 -0.39 -7.54 5.78
N GLY A 351 0.87 -7.10 5.68
CA GLY A 351 1.37 -6.31 4.56
C GLY A 351 1.30 -7.05 3.23
N SER A 352 1.73 -8.32 3.19
CA SER A 352 1.63 -9.14 1.99
C SER A 352 0.17 -9.49 1.66
N GLY A 353 -0.61 -9.84 2.67
CA GLY A 353 -2.02 -10.22 2.52
C GLY A 353 -2.87 -9.10 1.94
N GLN A 354 -2.68 -7.84 2.35
CA GLN A 354 -3.41 -6.70 1.79
C GLN A 354 -3.14 -6.52 0.30
N PHE A 355 -1.88 -6.66 -0.14
CA PHE A 355 -1.52 -6.50 -1.55
C PHE A 355 -2.00 -7.67 -2.41
N ILE A 356 -1.89 -8.90 -1.92
CA ILE A 356 -2.41 -10.08 -2.62
C ILE A 356 -3.92 -9.95 -2.80
N MET A 357 -4.66 -9.65 -1.73
CA MET A 357 -6.12 -9.59 -1.79
C MET A 357 -6.59 -8.40 -2.63
N ALA A 358 -5.97 -7.22 -2.50
CA ALA A 358 -6.28 -6.08 -3.36
C ALA A 358 -5.99 -6.37 -4.84
N GLY A 359 -4.88 -7.06 -5.13
CA GLY A 359 -4.54 -7.48 -6.48
C GLY A 359 -5.53 -8.47 -7.08
N LEU A 360 -6.04 -9.41 -6.29
CA LEU A 360 -7.04 -10.41 -6.74
C LEU A 360 -8.43 -9.79 -6.96
N LEU A 361 -8.81 -8.82 -6.11
CA LEU A 361 -10.14 -8.22 -6.15
C LEU A 361 -10.26 -7.06 -7.15
N SER A 362 -9.17 -6.36 -7.45
CA SER A 362 -9.21 -5.22 -8.37
C SER A 362 -9.73 -5.55 -9.76
N PRO A 363 -9.32 -6.64 -10.43
CA PRO A 363 -9.83 -6.98 -11.76
C PRO A 363 -11.31 -7.39 -11.77
N LEU A 364 -11.87 -7.78 -10.61
CA LEU A 364 -13.29 -8.16 -10.52
C LEU A 364 -14.21 -7.00 -10.88
N VAL A 365 -13.79 -5.76 -10.63
CA VAL A 365 -14.55 -4.57 -11.05
C VAL A 365 -14.64 -4.50 -12.58
N GLY A 366 -13.51 -4.67 -13.27
CA GLY A 366 -13.49 -4.69 -14.73
C GLY A 366 -14.25 -5.88 -15.32
N LEU A 367 -14.15 -7.06 -14.71
CA LEU A 367 -14.91 -8.24 -15.12
C LEU A 367 -16.42 -8.04 -14.95
N ALA A 368 -16.86 -7.45 -13.85
CA ALA A 368 -18.25 -7.14 -13.60
C ALA A 368 -18.81 -6.09 -14.60
N ALA A 369 -17.98 -5.09 -14.95
CA ALA A 369 -18.33 -4.13 -16.00
C ALA A 369 -18.43 -4.80 -17.37
N ASN A 370 -17.52 -5.71 -17.72
CA ASN A 370 -17.59 -6.48 -18.98
C ASN A 370 -18.79 -7.44 -19.03
N ALA A 371 -19.31 -7.86 -17.87
CA ALA A 371 -20.52 -8.69 -17.75
C ALA A 371 -21.85 -7.88 -17.87
N GLY A 372 -21.78 -6.58 -18.15
CA GLY A 372 -22.93 -5.73 -18.41
C GLY A 372 -23.36 -4.82 -17.25
N LEU A 373 -22.66 -4.80 -16.12
CA LEU A 373 -22.90 -3.81 -15.09
C LEU A 373 -22.30 -2.45 -15.49
N SER A 374 -22.97 -1.35 -15.14
CA SER A 374 -22.33 -0.04 -15.30
C SER A 374 -21.05 0.05 -14.46
N GLN A 375 -20.06 0.77 -14.95
CA GLN A 375 -18.75 0.88 -14.24
C GLN A 375 -18.89 1.36 -12.79
N PRO A 376 -19.74 2.38 -12.45
CA PRO A 376 -19.97 2.77 -11.07
C PRO A 376 -20.59 1.65 -10.22
N VAL A 377 -21.60 0.92 -10.75
CA VAL A 377 -22.25 -0.20 -10.04
C VAL A 377 -21.26 -1.34 -9.79
N ALA A 378 -20.45 -1.70 -10.79
CA ALA A 378 -19.44 -2.75 -10.65
C ALA A 378 -18.43 -2.43 -9.52
N MET A 379 -17.88 -1.20 -9.50
CA MET A 379 -16.95 -0.77 -8.46
C MET A 379 -17.61 -0.78 -7.07
N THR A 380 -18.77 -0.13 -6.95
CA THR A 380 -19.42 0.04 -5.64
C THR A 380 -19.93 -1.28 -5.06
N SER A 381 -20.34 -2.24 -5.91
CA SER A 381 -20.68 -3.60 -5.47
C SER A 381 -19.48 -4.33 -4.84
N VAL A 382 -18.31 -4.30 -5.49
CA VAL A 382 -17.09 -4.87 -4.92
C VAL A 382 -16.70 -4.17 -3.61
N MET A 383 -16.84 -2.83 -3.55
CA MET A 383 -16.56 -2.06 -2.34
C MET A 383 -17.50 -2.44 -1.18
N VAL A 384 -18.79 -2.63 -1.42
CA VAL A 384 -19.75 -3.07 -0.40
C VAL A 384 -19.38 -4.45 0.13
N VAL A 385 -19.14 -5.42 -0.76
CA VAL A 385 -18.77 -6.78 -0.34
C VAL A 385 -17.51 -6.78 0.53
N THR A 386 -16.48 -6.09 0.08
CA THR A 386 -15.21 -6.02 0.82
C THR A 386 -15.35 -5.27 2.15
N ALA A 387 -16.14 -4.20 2.22
CA ALA A 387 -16.42 -3.47 3.46
C ALA A 387 -17.20 -4.33 4.47
N LEU A 388 -18.16 -5.13 3.99
CA LEU A 388 -18.90 -6.06 4.85
C LEU A 388 -17.99 -7.16 5.40
N VAL A 389 -17.11 -7.74 4.58
CA VAL A 389 -16.13 -8.73 5.04
C VAL A 389 -15.15 -8.13 6.05
N ALA A 390 -14.66 -6.90 5.81
CA ALA A 390 -13.81 -6.19 6.77
C ALA A 390 -14.50 -6.00 8.12
N THR A 391 -15.76 -5.60 8.08
CA THR A 391 -16.58 -5.40 9.28
C THR A 391 -16.84 -6.71 10.01
N ALA A 392 -17.21 -7.78 9.30
CA ALA A 392 -17.39 -9.12 9.86
C ALA A 392 -16.10 -9.62 10.54
N GLY A 393 -14.94 -9.42 9.90
CA GLY A 393 -13.64 -9.74 10.48
C GLY A 393 -13.39 -8.99 11.79
N LEU A 394 -13.58 -7.66 11.82
CA LEU A 394 -13.41 -6.85 13.03
C LEU A 394 -14.31 -7.31 14.18
N TYR A 395 -15.60 -7.53 13.90
CA TYR A 395 -16.55 -7.91 14.95
C TYR A 395 -16.33 -9.33 15.44
N SER A 396 -15.95 -10.28 14.58
CA SER A 396 -15.60 -11.65 14.99
C SER A 396 -14.37 -11.66 15.89
N GLY A 397 -13.28 -10.94 15.52
CA GLY A 397 -12.11 -10.79 16.35
C GLY A 397 -12.42 -10.18 17.72
N ALA A 398 -13.21 -9.11 17.76
CA ALA A 398 -13.61 -8.44 18.98
C ALA A 398 -14.53 -9.31 19.87
N ALA A 399 -15.37 -10.15 19.31
CA ALA A 399 -16.21 -11.07 20.05
C ALA A 399 -15.39 -12.18 20.73
N LEU A 400 -14.36 -12.68 20.05
CA LEU A 400 -13.46 -13.70 20.59
C LEU A 400 -12.64 -13.17 21.75
N VAL A 401 -12.06 -11.96 21.63
CA VAL A 401 -11.33 -11.32 22.74
C VAL A 401 -12.22 -11.17 23.98
N ARG A 402 -13.46 -10.70 23.83
CA ARG A 402 -14.40 -10.56 24.95
C ARG A 402 -14.74 -11.91 25.61
N ARG A 403 -14.80 -13.00 24.85
CA ARG A 403 -15.04 -14.35 25.42
C ARG A 403 -13.84 -14.84 26.21
N GLU A 404 -12.62 -14.57 25.73
CA GLU A 404 -11.39 -14.89 26.45
C GLU A 404 -11.30 -14.13 27.78
N GLU A 405 -11.58 -12.80 27.77
CA GLU A 405 -11.63 -11.97 28.99
C GLU A 405 -12.71 -12.39 30.00
N ALA A 406 -13.84 -12.92 29.52
CA ALA A 406 -14.92 -13.42 30.40
C ALA A 406 -14.63 -14.81 30.95
N ALA A 407 -13.69 -15.57 30.38
CA ALA A 407 -13.29 -16.91 30.80
C ALA A 407 -12.04 -16.91 31.71
N SER A 408 -11.30 -15.80 31.79
CA SER A 408 -10.12 -15.58 32.66
C SER A 408 -10.51 -14.96 33.99
#